data_561108c6f306218a7792d8878d210f84
#
_entry.id   561108c6f306218a7792d8878d210f84
#
_cell.length_a   1.000
_cell.length_b   1.000
_cell.length_c   1.000
_cell.angle_alpha   90.00
_cell.angle_beta   90.00
_cell.angle_gamma   90.00
#
_symmetry.space_group_name_H-M   'P 1'
#
loop_
_entity.id
_entity.type
_entity.pdbx_description
1 polymer ?
#
loop_
_entity_poly.entity_id
_entity_poly.type
_entity_poly.pdbx_seq_one_letter_code
_entity_poly.pdbx_strand_id
1 'polypeptide(L)'
;TKSNELYTIPYHVGSGLSYLDSYLGDNILNNSIKEFSQSRGKKSLQEVLQKHTDKEINWFFDTYLTDREAYDLSINKVLKNKGMIRISVSEKNNKPLPYKLDLIKDDKIIKEQWIHHTGKDTPIDLRAGDADFIAINSNRFLPEKNRPNNWKYLQSASGFKPLQFTFYGDSENLARNQMFYHPISDFNIYDGFTAGMRLYNTRVKNQPFELDLHPQYSLKEDAFVGFFRTRYRFINHKSKNYLNQAILTGKSFHYNTNLRYTSIHPSFTMYFRPLDLRSNKRQLLNFSWHNVFRDKDPNIITNPDYSILSFLHRYENADAVNVFNTSSNLEVSDKF
;
A
#
# COMPACT_ATOMS: atom_id res chain seq x y z
N THR A 1 4.99 7.89 -22.05
CA THR A 1 6.02 8.64 -22.85
C THR A 1 7.15 7.67 -23.20
N LYS A 2 7.76 7.81 -24.41
CA LYS A 2 8.85 6.93 -24.91
C LYS A 2 10.01 6.79 -23.93
N SER A 3 10.27 7.79 -23.11
CA SER A 3 11.29 7.77 -22.06
C SER A 3 11.05 6.71 -20.98
N ASN A 4 9.81 6.47 -20.57
CA ASN A 4 9.51 5.45 -19.58
C ASN A 4 9.65 4.02 -20.14
N GLU A 5 9.47 3.84 -21.44
CA GLU A 5 9.57 2.51 -22.08
C GLU A 5 11.01 1.98 -22.08
N LEU A 6 12.00 2.88 -22.22
CA LEU A 6 13.43 2.49 -22.20
C LEU A 6 13.87 1.84 -20.89
N TYR A 7 13.26 2.19 -19.76
CA TYR A 7 13.59 1.64 -18.44
C TYR A 7 12.62 0.55 -17.98
N THR A 8 11.34 0.70 -18.28
CA THR A 8 10.32 -0.23 -17.78
C THR A 8 10.30 -1.55 -18.53
N ILE A 9 10.55 -1.56 -19.85
CA ILE A 9 10.54 -2.80 -20.64
C ILE A 9 11.68 -3.75 -20.23
N PRO A 10 12.96 -3.31 -20.17
CA PRO A 10 14.04 -4.20 -19.73
C PRO A 10 13.82 -4.75 -18.30
N TYR A 11 13.33 -3.91 -17.39
CA TYR A 11 13.02 -4.35 -16.03
C TYR A 11 11.89 -5.38 -16.01
N HIS A 12 10.81 -5.16 -16.76
CA HIS A 12 9.69 -6.09 -16.86
C HIS A 12 10.14 -7.44 -17.45
N VAL A 13 10.87 -7.43 -18.55
CA VAL A 13 11.39 -8.65 -19.19
C VAL A 13 12.37 -9.37 -18.27
N GLY A 14 13.29 -8.64 -17.62
CA GLY A 14 14.28 -9.24 -16.70
C GLY A 14 13.62 -9.90 -15.49
N SER A 15 12.64 -9.24 -14.88
CA SER A 15 11.86 -9.82 -13.78
C SER A 15 11.07 -11.04 -14.24
N GLY A 16 10.48 -10.99 -15.43
CA GLY A 16 9.77 -12.11 -16.02
C GLY A 16 10.66 -13.31 -16.31
N LEU A 17 11.85 -13.09 -16.82
CA LEU A 17 12.84 -14.17 -17.05
C LEU A 17 13.27 -14.80 -15.72
N SER A 18 13.50 -14.00 -14.68
CA SER A 18 13.81 -14.52 -13.33
C SER A 18 12.63 -15.34 -12.77
N TYR A 19 11.40 -14.94 -13.04
CA TYR A 19 10.22 -15.69 -12.64
C TYR A 19 10.07 -16.99 -13.41
N LEU A 20 10.30 -16.95 -14.73
CA LEU A 20 10.30 -18.12 -15.60
C LEU A 20 11.40 -19.10 -15.21
N ASP A 21 12.62 -18.63 -14.91
CA ASP A 21 13.72 -19.45 -14.44
C ASP A 21 13.36 -20.18 -13.13
N SER A 22 12.79 -19.45 -12.18
CA SER A 22 12.30 -20.05 -10.93
C SER A 22 11.19 -21.08 -11.14
N TYR A 23 10.35 -20.89 -12.17
CA TYR A 23 9.30 -21.83 -12.52
C TYR A 23 9.84 -23.08 -13.20
N LEU A 24 10.76 -22.91 -14.14
CA LEU A 24 11.36 -24.02 -14.90
C LEU A 24 12.29 -24.88 -14.03
N GLY A 25 13.17 -24.24 -13.26
CA GLY A 25 14.21 -24.93 -12.48
C GLY A 25 15.36 -25.47 -13.34
N ASP A 26 16.28 -26.18 -12.72
CA ASP A 26 17.35 -27.03 -13.34
C ASP A 26 18.15 -26.42 -14.48
N ASN A 27 18.40 -25.08 -14.45
CA ASN A 27 19.12 -24.36 -15.52
C ASN A 27 18.51 -24.48 -16.93
N ILE A 28 17.23 -24.87 -17.03
CA ILE A 28 16.53 -25.04 -18.32
C ILE A 28 16.57 -23.76 -19.13
N LEU A 29 16.26 -22.61 -18.49
CA LEU A 29 16.27 -21.30 -19.14
C LEU A 29 17.65 -20.96 -19.70
N ASN A 30 18.71 -21.12 -18.91
CA ASN A 30 20.08 -20.80 -19.32
C ASN A 30 20.53 -21.64 -20.50
N ASN A 31 20.23 -22.95 -20.51
CA ASN A 31 20.56 -23.85 -21.61
C ASN A 31 19.77 -23.49 -22.88
N SER A 32 18.50 -23.14 -22.73
CA SER A 32 17.66 -22.71 -23.85
C SER A 32 18.11 -21.35 -24.43
N ILE A 33 18.54 -20.41 -23.62
CA ILE A 33 19.11 -19.14 -24.12
C ILE A 33 20.41 -19.39 -24.91
N LYS A 34 21.27 -20.29 -24.46
CA LYS A 34 22.49 -20.67 -25.21
C LYS A 34 22.13 -21.26 -26.57
N GLU A 35 21.22 -22.27 -26.64
CA GLU A 35 20.75 -22.84 -27.89
C GLU A 35 20.11 -21.82 -28.82
N PHE A 36 19.26 -20.96 -28.26
CA PHE A 36 18.61 -19.88 -29.00
C PHE A 36 19.65 -18.94 -29.63
N SER A 37 20.64 -18.50 -28.84
CA SER A 37 21.73 -17.63 -29.34
C SER A 37 22.51 -18.28 -30.48
N GLN A 38 22.79 -19.58 -30.37
CA GLN A 38 23.47 -20.35 -31.40
C GLN A 38 22.64 -20.55 -32.67
N SER A 39 21.31 -20.50 -32.55
CA SER A 39 20.39 -20.64 -33.69
C SER A 39 20.47 -19.48 -34.69
N ARG A 40 21.08 -18.35 -34.31
CA ARG A 40 21.18 -17.11 -35.10
C ARG A 40 19.85 -16.62 -35.66
N GLY A 41 18.79 -16.72 -34.87
CA GLY A 41 17.45 -16.26 -35.22
C GLY A 41 16.62 -17.24 -36.08
N LYS A 42 17.11 -18.48 -36.30
CA LYS A 42 16.38 -19.52 -37.03
C LYS A 42 15.25 -20.17 -36.20
N LYS A 43 15.30 -20.04 -34.87
CA LYS A 43 14.31 -20.58 -33.94
C LYS A 43 13.86 -19.45 -33.01
N SER A 44 12.62 -19.51 -32.51
CA SER A 44 12.18 -18.64 -31.42
C SER A 44 12.65 -19.19 -30.08
N LEU A 45 12.74 -18.30 -29.06
CA LEU A 45 13.06 -18.74 -27.70
C LEU A 45 11.98 -19.69 -27.14
N GLN A 46 10.73 -19.48 -27.51
CA GLN A 46 9.62 -20.35 -27.11
C GLN A 46 9.77 -21.77 -27.63
N GLU A 47 10.08 -21.93 -28.93
CA GLU A 47 10.34 -23.24 -29.53
C GLU A 47 11.51 -23.97 -28.87
N VAL A 48 12.60 -23.26 -28.56
CA VAL A 48 13.75 -23.85 -27.88
C VAL A 48 13.40 -24.27 -26.46
N LEU A 49 12.71 -23.42 -25.71
CA LEU A 49 12.27 -23.74 -24.35
C LEU A 49 11.36 -24.97 -24.31
N GLN A 50 10.39 -25.07 -25.25
CA GLN A 50 9.43 -26.17 -25.29
C GLN A 50 10.10 -27.53 -25.54
N LYS A 51 11.30 -27.56 -26.12
CA LYS A 51 12.11 -28.79 -26.29
C LYS A 51 12.76 -29.27 -24.99
N HIS A 52 13.02 -28.33 -24.06
CA HIS A 52 13.76 -28.59 -22.83
C HIS A 52 12.86 -28.77 -21.61
N THR A 53 11.52 -28.59 -21.76
CA THR A 53 10.60 -28.73 -20.65
C THR A 53 9.24 -29.21 -21.10
N ASP A 54 8.59 -30.05 -20.28
CA ASP A 54 7.19 -30.44 -20.43
C ASP A 54 6.25 -29.47 -19.73
N LYS A 55 6.78 -28.45 -19.02
CA LYS A 55 5.98 -27.46 -18.34
C LYS A 55 5.29 -26.53 -19.34
N GLU A 56 4.08 -26.12 -19.01
CA GLU A 56 3.33 -25.16 -19.79
C GLU A 56 3.98 -23.76 -19.65
N ILE A 57 4.42 -23.16 -20.78
CA ILE A 57 5.15 -21.88 -20.82
C ILE A 57 4.42 -20.79 -21.63
N ASN A 58 3.27 -21.10 -22.26
CA ASN A 58 2.55 -20.13 -23.12
C ASN A 58 2.10 -18.89 -22.32
N TRP A 59 1.79 -19.04 -21.03
CA TRP A 59 1.45 -17.91 -20.15
C TRP A 59 2.52 -16.81 -20.18
N PHE A 60 3.80 -17.18 -20.35
CA PHE A 60 4.89 -16.22 -20.37
C PHE A 60 4.88 -15.39 -21.66
N PHE A 61 4.74 -16.03 -22.80
CA PHE A 61 4.76 -15.37 -24.11
C PHE A 61 3.46 -14.69 -24.44
N ASP A 62 2.32 -15.33 -24.18
CA ASP A 62 1.01 -14.87 -24.58
C ASP A 62 0.37 -13.89 -23.60
N THR A 63 0.71 -13.99 -22.30
CA THR A 63 0.12 -13.16 -21.27
C THR A 63 1.14 -12.22 -20.63
N TYR A 64 2.24 -12.76 -20.10
CA TYR A 64 3.19 -11.95 -19.33
C TYR A 64 3.89 -10.89 -20.19
N LEU A 65 4.43 -11.26 -21.34
CA LEU A 65 5.17 -10.32 -22.21
C LEU A 65 4.27 -9.36 -22.97
N THR A 66 3.03 -9.74 -23.27
CA THR A 66 2.09 -8.93 -24.06
C THR A 66 1.28 -7.95 -23.23
N ASP A 67 0.98 -8.32 -21.98
CA ASP A 67 0.15 -7.51 -21.10
C ASP A 67 1.01 -6.56 -20.25
N ARG A 68 0.71 -5.28 -20.32
CA ARG A 68 1.39 -4.22 -19.58
C ARG A 68 0.74 -3.91 -18.23
N GLU A 69 -0.38 -4.54 -17.90
CA GLU A 69 -1.00 -4.36 -16.59
C GLU A 69 -0.27 -5.16 -15.52
N ALA A 70 0.04 -4.52 -14.41
CA ALA A 70 0.66 -5.18 -13.26
C ALA A 70 -0.25 -6.27 -12.69
N TYR A 71 0.35 -7.38 -12.31
CA TYR A 71 -0.31 -8.46 -11.58
C TYR A 71 -0.68 -8.02 -10.15
N ASP A 72 -1.67 -8.68 -9.58
CA ASP A 72 -2.10 -8.44 -8.20
C ASP A 72 -2.72 -9.73 -7.66
N LEU A 73 -1.85 -10.67 -7.29
CA LEU A 73 -2.22 -11.91 -6.63
C LEU A 73 -2.61 -11.61 -5.17
N SER A 74 -3.57 -12.35 -4.64
CA SER A 74 -3.94 -12.22 -3.23
C SER A 74 -4.40 -13.53 -2.63
N ILE A 75 -4.01 -13.78 -1.39
CA ILE A 75 -4.60 -14.83 -0.57
C ILE A 75 -5.81 -14.23 0.15
N ASN A 76 -7.03 -14.57 -0.31
CA ASN A 76 -8.25 -13.96 0.21
C ASN A 76 -8.69 -14.59 1.53
N LYS A 77 -8.74 -15.92 1.60
CA LYS A 77 -9.28 -16.65 2.74
C LYS A 77 -8.36 -17.80 3.11
N VAL A 78 -8.19 -18.00 4.41
CA VAL A 78 -7.49 -19.16 4.96
C VAL A 78 -8.43 -19.82 5.97
N LEU A 79 -8.81 -21.06 5.71
CA LEU A 79 -9.60 -21.90 6.61
C LEU A 79 -8.70 -23.01 7.14
N LYS A 80 -8.67 -23.18 8.45
CA LYS A 80 -7.89 -24.22 9.12
C LYS A 80 -8.79 -25.33 9.62
N ASN A 81 -8.39 -26.55 9.38
CA ASN A 81 -9.06 -27.74 9.91
C ASN A 81 -8.06 -28.86 10.15
N LYS A 82 -7.84 -29.25 11.41
CA LYS A 82 -7.02 -30.43 11.80
C LYS A 82 -5.67 -30.54 11.06
N GLY A 83 -4.88 -29.45 11.03
CA GLY A 83 -3.56 -29.43 10.37
C GLY A 83 -3.60 -29.25 8.86
N MET A 84 -4.76 -29.22 8.26
CA MET A 84 -4.98 -28.81 6.87
C MET A 84 -5.37 -27.33 6.81
N ILE A 85 -4.94 -26.66 5.77
CA ILE A 85 -5.41 -25.32 5.42
C ILE A 85 -6.05 -25.36 4.04
N ARG A 86 -7.17 -24.67 3.93
CA ARG A 86 -7.81 -24.35 2.64
C ARG A 86 -7.64 -22.87 2.39
N ILE A 87 -7.02 -22.52 1.28
CA ILE A 87 -6.85 -21.14 0.86
C ILE A 87 -7.61 -20.87 -0.43
N SER A 88 -8.00 -19.62 -0.62
CA SER A 88 -8.51 -19.09 -1.88
C SER A 88 -7.54 -18.02 -2.38
N VAL A 89 -7.08 -18.17 -3.61
CA VAL A 89 -6.17 -17.24 -4.27
C VAL A 89 -6.87 -16.64 -5.46
N SER A 90 -6.82 -15.32 -5.57
CA SER A 90 -7.32 -14.59 -6.75
C SER A 90 -6.21 -13.77 -7.40
N GLU A 91 -6.34 -13.56 -8.69
CA GLU A 91 -5.63 -12.55 -9.46
C GLU A 91 -6.64 -11.50 -9.94
N LYS A 92 -6.38 -10.24 -9.64
CA LYS A 92 -7.36 -9.14 -9.78
C LYS A 92 -7.91 -8.93 -11.18
N ASN A 93 -7.13 -9.25 -12.21
CA ASN A 93 -7.50 -9.10 -13.62
C ASN A 93 -7.85 -10.44 -14.27
N ASN A 94 -7.95 -11.52 -13.49
CA ASN A 94 -8.20 -12.89 -13.93
C ASN A 94 -7.20 -13.41 -14.97
N LYS A 95 -5.93 -12.99 -14.88
CA LYS A 95 -4.87 -13.41 -15.77
C LYS A 95 -4.40 -14.82 -15.40
N PRO A 96 -4.36 -15.77 -16.34
CA PRO A 96 -3.78 -17.08 -16.08
C PRO A 96 -2.27 -16.96 -15.95
N LEU A 97 -1.71 -17.50 -14.87
CA LEU A 97 -0.27 -17.64 -14.67
C LEU A 97 0.02 -18.69 -13.58
N PRO A 98 1.11 -19.44 -13.66
CA PRO A 98 1.56 -20.22 -12.52
C PRO A 98 2.03 -19.27 -11.40
N TYR A 99 1.81 -19.65 -10.15
CA TYR A 99 2.38 -18.93 -9.01
C TYR A 99 2.98 -19.92 -8.02
N LYS A 100 4.04 -19.45 -7.35
CA LYS A 100 4.69 -20.23 -6.30
C LYS A 100 4.04 -19.93 -4.96
N LEU A 101 3.62 -20.98 -4.28
CA LEU A 101 3.09 -20.95 -2.93
C LEU A 101 4.14 -21.47 -1.97
N ASP A 102 4.48 -20.67 -0.97
CA ASP A 102 5.51 -20.98 0.01
C ASP A 102 4.90 -21.12 1.41
N LEU A 103 5.22 -22.19 2.12
CA LEU A 103 5.01 -22.32 3.56
C LEU A 103 6.32 -21.95 4.26
N ILE A 104 6.23 -21.04 5.23
CA ILE A 104 7.37 -20.41 5.88
C ILE A 104 7.30 -20.64 7.38
N LYS A 105 8.43 -21.07 7.97
CA LYS A 105 8.65 -21.22 9.40
C LYS A 105 9.95 -20.53 9.78
N ASP A 106 9.94 -19.70 10.84
CA ASP A 106 11.14 -19.00 11.34
C ASP A 106 11.91 -18.29 10.19
N ASP A 107 11.16 -17.56 9.34
CA ASP A 107 11.64 -16.83 8.15
C ASP A 107 12.31 -17.71 7.06
N LYS A 108 12.18 -19.05 7.16
CA LYS A 108 12.69 -20.01 6.15
C LYS A 108 11.55 -20.70 5.42
N ILE A 109 11.70 -20.89 4.13
CA ILE A 109 10.77 -21.69 3.34
C ILE A 109 10.97 -23.15 3.71
N ILE A 110 9.92 -23.80 4.26
CA ILE A 110 9.92 -25.23 4.62
C ILE A 110 9.24 -26.09 3.57
N LYS A 111 8.39 -25.50 2.74
CA LYS A 111 7.76 -26.17 1.60
C LYS A 111 7.41 -25.15 0.54
N GLU A 112 7.60 -25.52 -0.72
CA GLU A 112 7.18 -24.74 -1.88
C GLU A 112 6.38 -25.58 -2.86
N GLN A 113 5.47 -24.97 -3.57
CA GLN A 113 4.65 -25.64 -4.58
C GLN A 113 4.23 -24.64 -5.66
N TRP A 114 4.42 -25.00 -6.92
CA TRP A 114 3.89 -24.27 -8.06
C TRP A 114 2.45 -24.68 -8.32
N ILE A 115 1.60 -23.71 -8.58
CA ILE A 115 0.17 -23.87 -8.84
C ILE A 115 -0.20 -23.08 -10.07
N HIS A 116 -0.94 -23.72 -10.99
CA HIS A 116 -1.46 -23.06 -12.16
C HIS A 116 -2.77 -22.33 -11.82
N HIS A 117 -2.80 -21.03 -12.03
CA HIS A 117 -4.00 -20.21 -11.89
C HIS A 117 -4.69 -20.07 -13.23
N THR A 118 -5.94 -20.48 -13.31
CA THR A 118 -6.74 -20.45 -14.54
C THR A 118 -7.53 -19.15 -14.72
N GLY A 119 -7.24 -18.11 -13.92
CA GLY A 119 -8.00 -16.86 -13.92
C GLY A 119 -9.22 -16.85 -12.99
N LYS A 120 -9.58 -17.98 -12.38
CA LYS A 120 -10.70 -18.10 -11.43
C LYS A 120 -10.21 -18.43 -10.04
N ASP A 121 -10.91 -17.95 -9.01
CA ASP A 121 -10.63 -18.31 -7.62
C ASP A 121 -10.76 -19.82 -7.45
N THR A 122 -9.65 -20.50 -7.22
CA THR A 122 -9.63 -21.95 -6.99
C THR A 122 -9.20 -22.22 -5.55
N PRO A 123 -10.02 -22.94 -4.76
CA PRO A 123 -9.62 -23.34 -3.44
C PRO A 123 -8.51 -24.40 -3.51
N ILE A 124 -7.50 -24.25 -2.65
CA ILE A 124 -6.35 -25.13 -2.56
C ILE A 124 -6.28 -25.70 -1.16
N ASP A 125 -6.24 -27.01 -1.04
CA ASP A 125 -6.06 -27.71 0.21
C ASP A 125 -4.60 -28.17 0.36
N LEU A 126 -3.97 -27.80 1.48
CA LEU A 126 -2.60 -28.21 1.78
C LEU A 126 -2.39 -28.46 3.26
N ARG A 127 -1.39 -29.28 3.56
CA ARG A 127 -0.90 -29.47 4.92
C ARG A 127 0.02 -28.31 5.29
N ALA A 128 -0.39 -27.53 6.29
CA ALA A 128 0.40 -26.39 6.78
C ALA A 128 1.56 -26.85 7.67
N GLY A 129 1.44 -28.03 8.29
CA GLY A 129 2.42 -28.44 9.30
C GLY A 129 2.48 -27.42 10.44
N ASP A 130 3.68 -27.04 10.80
CA ASP A 130 4.00 -26.02 11.81
C ASP A 130 4.38 -24.65 11.21
N ALA A 131 4.04 -24.40 9.94
CA ALA A 131 4.31 -23.14 9.26
C ALA A 131 3.69 -21.94 9.98
N ASP A 132 4.44 -20.85 10.06
CA ASP A 132 3.97 -19.57 10.61
C ASP A 132 3.23 -18.75 9.56
N PHE A 133 3.69 -18.80 8.31
CA PHE A 133 3.12 -18.03 7.21
C PHE A 133 2.89 -18.90 5.99
N ILE A 134 1.93 -18.45 5.20
CA ILE A 134 1.78 -18.83 3.81
C ILE A 134 1.97 -17.60 2.94
N ALA A 135 2.74 -17.73 1.86
CA ALA A 135 3.04 -16.62 0.96
C ALA A 135 2.95 -17.04 -0.50
N ILE A 136 2.60 -16.08 -1.35
CA ILE A 136 2.71 -16.18 -2.81
C ILE A 136 3.81 -15.23 -3.26
N ASN A 137 4.61 -15.65 -4.25
CA ASN A 137 5.68 -14.80 -4.83
C ASN A 137 6.60 -14.20 -3.75
N SER A 138 7.01 -15.02 -2.79
CA SER A 138 7.84 -14.57 -1.66
C SER A 138 9.21 -14.03 -2.12
N ASN A 139 9.74 -14.54 -3.24
CA ASN A 139 10.97 -14.10 -3.90
C ASN A 139 10.84 -12.76 -4.65
N ARG A 140 9.62 -12.23 -4.82
CA ARG A 140 9.31 -10.93 -5.47
C ARG A 140 9.70 -10.84 -6.95
N PHE A 141 9.90 -11.95 -7.65
CA PHE A 141 10.25 -11.92 -9.09
C PHE A 141 9.07 -11.44 -9.95
N LEU A 142 7.84 -11.80 -9.60
CA LEU A 142 6.67 -11.26 -10.28
C LEU A 142 6.43 -9.81 -9.82
N PRO A 143 6.44 -8.82 -10.72
CA PRO A 143 6.07 -7.45 -10.38
C PRO A 143 4.59 -7.35 -10.01
N GLU A 144 4.29 -7.02 -8.76
CA GLU A 144 2.93 -6.93 -8.25
C GLU A 144 2.60 -5.54 -7.71
N LYS A 145 1.34 -5.17 -7.85
CA LYS A 145 0.84 -3.88 -7.38
C LYS A 145 0.71 -3.84 -5.86
N ASN A 146 0.25 -4.94 -5.25
CA ASN A 146 0.03 -5.04 -3.81
C ASN A 146 0.63 -6.35 -3.27
N ARG A 147 1.84 -6.29 -2.75
CA ARG A 147 2.54 -7.46 -2.19
C ARG A 147 2.11 -7.86 -0.79
N PRO A 148 1.68 -6.94 0.11
CA PRO A 148 1.24 -7.32 1.44
C PRO A 148 0.07 -8.30 1.49
N ASN A 149 -0.82 -8.34 0.49
CA ASN A 149 -1.96 -9.26 0.44
C ASN A 149 -1.56 -10.70 0.07
N ASN A 150 -0.32 -10.92 -0.39
CA ASN A 150 0.25 -12.22 -0.72
C ASN A 150 0.66 -13.03 0.52
N TRP A 151 0.71 -12.41 1.68
CA TRP A 151 1.19 -13.02 2.91
C TRP A 151 0.09 -13.15 3.94
N LYS A 152 -0.09 -14.34 4.52
CA LYS A 152 -1.01 -14.59 5.64
C LYS A 152 -0.29 -15.27 6.79
N TYR A 153 -0.56 -14.77 7.99
CA TYR A 153 -0.07 -15.38 9.22
C TYR A 153 -1.00 -16.53 9.63
N LEU A 154 -0.41 -17.70 9.84
CA LEU A 154 -1.16 -18.91 10.12
C LEU A 154 -1.40 -19.15 11.60
N GLN A 155 -0.68 -18.52 12.51
CA GLN A 155 -0.82 -18.71 13.95
C GLN A 155 -1.87 -17.78 14.59
N SER A 156 -2.52 -16.89 13.82
CA SER A 156 -3.63 -16.07 14.27
C SER A 156 -4.95 -16.50 13.61
N ALA A 157 -6.02 -16.57 14.38
CA ALA A 157 -7.37 -16.87 13.86
C ALA A 157 -7.87 -15.80 12.86
N SER A 158 -7.48 -14.54 13.06
CA SER A 158 -7.82 -13.41 12.18
C SER A 158 -6.91 -13.29 10.95
N GLY A 159 -5.80 -14.06 10.89
CA GLY A 159 -4.76 -13.88 9.87
C GLY A 159 -3.96 -12.59 10.03
N PHE A 160 -4.12 -11.87 11.13
CA PHE A 160 -3.44 -10.61 11.40
C PHE A 160 -1.95 -10.87 11.65
N LYS A 161 -1.09 -10.22 10.88
CA LYS A 161 0.37 -10.39 10.98
C LYS A 161 0.89 -9.81 12.29
N PRO A 162 1.93 -10.41 12.87
CA PRO A 162 2.56 -9.88 14.07
C PRO A 162 3.02 -8.43 13.87
N LEU A 163 2.91 -7.62 14.92
CA LEU A 163 3.41 -6.25 14.94
C LEU A 163 4.94 -6.27 15.11
N GLN A 164 5.62 -5.40 14.37
CA GLN A 164 7.07 -5.20 14.47
C GLN A 164 7.36 -3.71 14.64
N PHE A 165 8.04 -3.37 15.72
CA PHE A 165 8.58 -2.03 15.91
C PHE A 165 10.00 -1.96 15.35
N THR A 166 10.25 -0.96 14.49
CA THR A 166 11.54 -0.78 13.82
C THR A 166 12.02 0.66 14.02
N PHE A 167 13.24 0.82 14.53
CA PHE A 167 13.83 2.13 14.67
C PHE A 167 14.22 2.68 13.31
N TYR A 168 13.68 3.84 12.97
CA TYR A 168 14.03 4.68 11.83
C TYR A 168 14.40 3.89 10.56
N GLY A 169 13.43 3.46 9.80
CA GLY A 169 13.73 2.73 8.58
C GLY A 169 12.53 2.46 7.69
N ASP A 170 12.81 2.22 6.40
CA ASP A 170 11.82 1.90 5.36
C ASP A 170 12.07 0.52 4.73
N SER A 171 12.68 -0.38 5.45
CA SER A 171 12.87 -1.75 4.99
C SER A 171 11.55 -2.52 5.07
N GLU A 172 11.02 -2.91 3.91
CA GLU A 172 9.74 -3.61 3.84
C GLU A 172 9.85 -5.07 4.29
N ASN A 173 9.17 -5.42 5.38
CA ASN A 173 8.94 -6.81 5.81
C ASN A 173 7.48 -7.19 5.56
N LEU A 174 7.24 -8.04 4.56
CA LEU A 174 5.90 -8.46 4.16
C LEU A 174 5.22 -9.42 5.15
N ALA A 175 6.00 -10.08 6.00
CA ALA A 175 5.52 -10.99 7.04
C ALA A 175 5.02 -10.24 8.30
N ARG A 176 5.27 -8.95 8.44
CA ARG A 176 5.01 -8.17 9.64
C ARG A 176 4.15 -6.94 9.35
N ASN A 177 3.36 -6.52 10.34
CA ASN A 177 2.77 -5.19 10.38
C ASN A 177 3.79 -4.26 11.03
N GLN A 178 4.51 -3.47 10.23
CA GLN A 178 5.60 -2.64 10.72
C GLN A 178 5.10 -1.28 11.23
N MET A 179 5.60 -0.91 12.40
CA MET A 179 5.48 0.40 13.00
C MET A 179 6.90 0.96 13.21
N PHE A 180 7.20 2.08 12.56
CA PHE A 180 8.47 2.77 12.72
C PHE A 180 8.40 3.74 13.88
N TYR A 181 9.53 3.95 14.55
CA TYR A 181 9.62 4.90 15.64
C TYR A 181 10.96 5.64 15.64
N HIS A 182 10.93 6.86 16.12
CA HIS A 182 12.13 7.63 16.47
C HIS A 182 11.79 8.68 17.54
N PRO A 183 12.77 9.08 18.37
CA PRO A 183 12.55 10.15 19.33
C PRO A 183 12.30 11.48 18.61
N ILE A 184 11.46 12.31 19.20
CA ILE A 184 11.18 13.68 18.76
C ILE A 184 11.22 14.61 19.97
N SER A 185 11.54 15.86 19.71
CA SER A 185 11.43 16.94 20.70
C SER A 185 10.94 18.21 19.99
N ASP A 186 10.26 19.04 20.73
CA ASP A 186 9.76 20.33 20.27
C ASP A 186 9.84 21.36 21.38
N PHE A 187 9.64 22.61 21.04
CA PHE A 187 9.60 23.72 21.99
C PHE A 187 8.49 24.69 21.66
N ASN A 188 7.70 24.99 22.66
CA ASN A 188 6.66 26.00 22.61
C ASN A 188 6.78 26.82 23.90
N ILE A 189 6.57 28.13 23.85
CA ILE A 189 6.78 29.04 24.99
C ILE A 189 5.95 28.68 26.23
N TYR A 190 4.80 28.04 26.04
CA TYR A 190 3.90 27.63 27.11
C TYR A 190 4.21 26.20 27.58
N ASP A 191 4.31 25.25 26.68
CA ASP A 191 4.70 23.87 27.00
C ASP A 191 6.17 23.71 27.43
N GLY A 192 7.01 24.73 27.12
CA GLY A 192 8.44 24.62 27.28
C GLY A 192 9.03 23.57 26.32
N PHE A 193 10.06 22.88 26.77
CA PHE A 193 10.62 21.74 26.07
C PHE A 193 9.69 20.52 26.20
N THR A 194 9.35 19.92 25.08
CA THR A 194 8.59 18.67 25.02
C THR A 194 9.46 17.55 24.47
N ALA A 195 9.36 16.37 25.04
CA ALA A 195 10.05 15.19 24.59
C ALA A 195 9.06 14.05 24.34
N GLY A 196 9.30 13.27 23.31
CA GLY A 196 8.37 12.21 22.95
C GLY A 196 8.89 11.28 21.88
N MET A 197 7.97 10.58 21.22
CA MET A 197 8.29 9.60 20.20
C MET A 197 7.30 9.75 19.05
N ARG A 198 7.81 9.75 17.84
CA ARG A 198 6.97 9.56 16.65
C ARG A 198 6.80 8.07 16.38
N LEU A 199 5.55 7.64 16.20
CA LEU A 199 5.16 6.29 15.80
C LEU A 199 4.42 6.38 14.47
N TYR A 200 4.92 5.70 13.43
CA TYR A 200 4.33 5.81 12.09
C TYR A 200 4.50 4.54 11.27
N ASN A 201 3.61 4.33 10.31
CA ASN A 201 3.70 3.23 9.36
C ASN A 201 3.85 3.70 7.90
N THR A 202 4.05 5.00 7.68
CA THR A 202 4.23 5.55 6.34
C THR A 202 5.51 5.05 5.70
N ARG A 203 5.44 4.75 4.40
CA ARG A 203 6.57 4.26 3.60
C ARG A 203 6.66 5.05 2.29
N VAL A 204 7.76 4.87 1.55
CA VAL A 204 7.92 5.42 0.20
C VAL A 204 6.76 5.00 -0.72
N LYS A 205 6.37 3.73 -0.66
CA LYS A 205 5.16 3.27 -1.35
C LYS A 205 3.92 3.57 -0.51
N ASN A 206 3.00 4.33 -1.09
CA ASN A 206 1.72 4.64 -0.47
C ASN A 206 0.95 3.39 -0.04
N GLN A 207 0.49 3.39 1.21
CA GLN A 207 -0.33 2.33 1.77
C GLN A 207 -1.81 2.75 1.83
N PRO A 208 -2.75 1.79 1.82
CA PRO A 208 -4.16 2.11 2.02
C PRO A 208 -4.43 2.79 3.36
N PHE A 209 -3.81 2.32 4.44
CA PHE A 209 -3.92 2.89 5.77
C PHE A 209 -2.58 3.43 6.25
N GLU A 210 -2.57 4.66 6.70
CA GLU A 210 -1.42 5.32 7.29
C GLU A 210 -1.76 5.91 8.66
N LEU A 211 -0.84 5.73 9.58
CA LEU A 211 -0.89 6.23 10.95
C LEU A 211 0.38 7.02 11.22
N ASP A 212 0.26 8.16 11.88
CA ASP A 212 1.37 9.02 12.30
C ASP A 212 0.99 9.64 13.65
N LEU A 213 1.65 9.21 14.72
CA LEU A 213 1.39 9.61 16.10
C LEU A 213 2.63 10.28 16.68
N HIS A 214 2.47 11.42 17.32
CA HIS A 214 3.52 12.19 17.97
C HIS A 214 3.15 12.44 19.45
N PRO A 215 3.07 11.42 20.30
CA PRO A 215 2.90 11.63 21.74
C PRO A 215 4.14 12.29 22.30
N GLN A 216 3.96 13.40 22.99
CA GLN A 216 5.01 14.15 23.65
C GLN A 216 4.57 14.51 25.06
N TYR A 217 5.52 14.76 25.94
CA TYR A 217 5.31 15.20 27.30
C TYR A 217 5.92 16.58 27.48
N SER A 218 5.10 17.53 27.94
CA SER A 218 5.52 18.88 28.29
C SER A 218 6.14 18.86 29.68
N LEU A 219 7.40 19.27 29.77
CA LEU A 219 8.12 19.34 31.07
C LEU A 219 7.67 20.52 31.91
N LYS A 220 7.13 21.57 31.29
CA LYS A 220 6.70 22.78 31.98
C LYS A 220 5.27 22.67 32.52
N GLU A 221 4.37 22.10 31.72
CA GLU A 221 2.95 21.97 32.06
C GLU A 221 2.60 20.59 32.69
N ASP A 222 3.59 19.71 32.82
CA ASP A 222 3.43 18.36 33.40
C ASP A 222 2.28 17.57 32.75
N ALA A 223 2.22 17.60 31.40
CA ALA A 223 1.07 17.11 30.65
C ALA A 223 1.45 16.48 29.32
N PHE A 224 0.62 15.52 28.87
CA PHE A 224 0.73 14.99 27.52
C PHE A 224 0.19 15.99 26.49
N VAL A 225 0.99 16.20 25.44
CA VAL A 225 0.68 17.04 24.28
C VAL A 225 1.06 16.29 23.02
N GLY A 226 0.76 16.83 21.83
CA GLY A 226 1.22 16.26 20.59
C GLY A 226 0.20 16.29 19.46
N PHE A 227 0.43 15.41 18.51
CA PHE A 227 -0.27 15.36 17.24
C PHE A 227 -0.58 13.91 16.85
N PHE A 228 -1.68 13.70 16.16
CA PHE A 228 -1.93 12.46 15.45
C PHE A 228 -2.56 12.70 14.09
N ARG A 229 -2.29 11.81 13.15
CA ARG A 229 -2.94 11.73 11.85
C ARG A 229 -3.16 10.28 11.47
N THR A 230 -4.38 9.95 11.10
CA THR A 230 -4.71 8.72 10.41
C THR A 230 -5.22 9.06 9.02
N ARG A 231 -4.87 8.24 8.04
CA ARG A 231 -5.32 8.39 6.66
C ARG A 231 -5.67 7.04 6.07
N TYR A 232 -6.85 6.93 5.49
CA TYR A 232 -7.26 5.77 4.73
C TYR A 232 -7.54 6.17 3.28
N ARG A 233 -6.99 5.41 2.33
CA ARG A 233 -7.13 5.64 0.90
C ARG A 233 -7.74 4.44 0.21
N PHE A 234 -8.78 4.69 -0.57
CA PHE A 234 -9.38 3.72 -1.47
C PHE A 234 -9.16 4.17 -2.92
N ILE A 235 -8.44 3.37 -3.70
CA ILE A 235 -8.04 3.71 -5.06
C ILE A 235 -8.71 2.75 -6.04
N ASN A 236 -9.44 3.30 -7.03
CA ASN A 236 -10.02 2.55 -8.14
C ASN A 236 -9.66 3.21 -9.48
N HIS A 237 -8.60 2.75 -10.11
CA HIS A 237 -8.11 3.33 -11.35
C HIS A 237 -9.06 3.17 -12.56
N LYS A 238 -10.04 2.26 -12.49
CA LYS A 238 -11.04 2.00 -13.54
C LYS A 238 -12.29 2.89 -13.42
N SER A 239 -12.36 3.73 -12.37
CA SER A 239 -13.49 4.64 -12.13
C SER A 239 -13.09 6.10 -12.40
N LYS A 240 -14.08 6.92 -12.76
CA LYS A 240 -13.91 8.38 -12.79
C LYS A 240 -13.63 8.92 -11.40
N ASN A 241 -14.28 8.40 -10.35
CA ASN A 241 -13.87 8.59 -8.96
C ASN A 241 -12.74 7.61 -8.65
N TYR A 242 -11.50 8.03 -8.88
CA TYR A 242 -10.34 7.16 -8.83
C TYR A 242 -9.67 7.05 -7.47
N LEU A 243 -9.93 8.00 -6.57
CA LEU A 243 -9.36 8.05 -5.22
C LEU A 243 -10.37 8.64 -4.25
N ASN A 244 -10.64 7.92 -3.17
CA ASN A 244 -11.32 8.42 -2.00
C ASN A 244 -10.35 8.38 -0.82
N GLN A 245 -10.34 9.44 -0.01
CA GLN A 245 -9.41 9.58 1.10
C GLN A 245 -10.15 10.10 2.33
N ALA A 246 -10.09 9.34 3.41
CA ALA A 246 -10.53 9.76 4.74
C ALA A 246 -9.30 10.10 5.59
N ILE A 247 -9.30 11.25 6.23
CA ILE A 247 -8.22 11.70 7.13
C ILE A 247 -8.87 12.12 8.45
N LEU A 248 -8.25 11.70 9.55
CA LEU A 248 -8.52 12.23 10.86
C LEU A 248 -7.21 12.77 11.44
N THR A 249 -7.18 14.05 11.76
CA THR A 249 -6.07 14.69 12.45
C THR A 249 -6.53 15.23 13.79
N GLY A 250 -5.61 15.26 14.74
CA GLY A 250 -5.83 15.97 16.00
C GLY A 250 -4.51 16.44 16.55
N LYS A 251 -4.57 17.52 17.32
CA LYS A 251 -3.43 18.09 18.03
C LYS A 251 -3.87 18.66 19.37
N SER A 252 -2.96 18.62 20.33
CA SER A 252 -3.15 19.22 21.64
C SER A 252 -1.84 19.85 22.11
N PHE A 253 -1.89 21.08 22.63
CA PHE A 253 -0.76 21.84 23.16
C PHE A 253 -1.28 22.96 24.06
N HIS A 254 -0.43 23.56 24.90
CA HIS A 254 -0.81 24.74 25.69
C HIS A 254 -0.56 26.01 24.89
N TYR A 255 -1.56 26.88 24.88
CA TYR A 255 -1.53 28.20 24.22
C TYR A 255 -1.39 29.35 25.22
N ASN A 256 -1.51 29.01 26.53
CA ASN A 256 -1.17 29.86 27.67
C ASN A 256 -0.89 28.93 28.88
N THR A 257 -0.37 29.47 29.97
CA THR A 257 -0.11 28.72 31.22
C THR A 257 -1.37 28.03 31.71
N ASN A 258 -1.31 26.70 31.88
CA ASN A 258 -2.44 25.85 32.26
C ASN A 258 -3.67 25.92 31.31
N LEU A 259 -3.54 26.53 30.15
CA LEU A 259 -4.64 26.62 29.17
C LEU A 259 -4.31 25.80 27.92
N ARG A 260 -5.07 24.75 27.71
CA ARG A 260 -4.91 23.80 26.63
C ARG A 260 -5.75 24.11 25.41
N TYR A 261 -5.16 23.97 24.25
CA TYR A 261 -5.82 23.91 22.96
C TYR A 261 -5.90 22.46 22.50
N THR A 262 -7.07 22.01 22.09
CA THR A 262 -7.27 20.71 21.44
C THR A 262 -8.08 20.90 20.16
N SER A 263 -7.65 20.29 19.07
CA SER A 263 -8.43 20.24 17.84
C SER A 263 -8.55 18.83 17.28
N ILE A 264 -9.72 18.55 16.68
CA ILE A 264 -10.01 17.31 15.97
C ILE A 264 -10.60 17.69 14.62
N HIS A 265 -10.01 17.15 13.55
CA HIS A 265 -10.37 17.51 12.19
C HIS A 265 -10.52 16.24 11.31
N PRO A 266 -11.70 15.59 11.29
CA PRO A 266 -12.05 14.60 10.27
C PRO A 266 -12.28 15.28 8.92
N SER A 267 -11.82 14.64 7.85
CA SER A 267 -12.08 15.06 6.48
C SER A 267 -12.22 13.88 5.53
N PHE A 268 -13.04 14.06 4.51
CA PHE A 268 -13.24 13.08 3.46
C PHE A 268 -13.15 13.76 2.11
N THR A 269 -12.24 13.28 1.26
CA THR A 269 -12.00 13.85 -0.07
C THR A 269 -12.23 12.80 -1.15
N MET A 270 -13.02 13.17 -2.14
CA MET A 270 -13.23 12.40 -3.38
C MET A 270 -12.51 13.09 -4.54
N TYR A 271 -11.70 12.34 -5.27
CA TYR A 271 -10.97 12.82 -6.44
C TYR A 271 -11.51 12.19 -7.70
N PHE A 272 -11.77 13.03 -8.70
CA PHE A 272 -12.31 12.62 -9.98
C PHE A 272 -11.37 13.01 -11.13
N ARG A 273 -11.32 12.14 -12.14
CA ARG A 273 -10.63 12.38 -13.39
C ARG A 273 -11.37 11.67 -14.54
N PRO A 274 -11.25 12.11 -15.80
CA PRO A 274 -11.68 11.31 -16.93
C PRO A 274 -10.95 9.97 -17.01
N LEU A 275 -11.55 8.98 -17.63
CA LEU A 275 -10.88 7.69 -17.89
C LEU A 275 -9.73 7.85 -18.88
N ASP A 276 -9.87 8.79 -19.83
CA ASP A 276 -8.75 9.21 -20.69
C ASP A 276 -7.71 9.98 -19.86
N LEU A 277 -6.56 9.35 -19.61
CA LEU A 277 -5.46 9.90 -18.84
C LEU A 277 -4.76 11.10 -19.49
N ARG A 278 -4.99 11.34 -20.79
CA ARG A 278 -4.48 12.51 -21.52
C ARG A 278 -5.27 13.78 -21.19
N SER A 279 -6.47 13.62 -20.66
CA SER A 279 -7.30 14.76 -20.23
C SER A 279 -6.68 15.47 -19.03
N ASN A 280 -6.61 16.80 -19.08
CA ASN A 280 -6.12 17.65 -18.01
C ASN A 280 -7.20 17.93 -16.94
N LYS A 281 -8.45 17.51 -17.18
CA LYS A 281 -9.56 17.77 -16.26
C LYS A 281 -9.35 17.02 -14.94
N ARG A 282 -9.45 17.75 -13.85
CA ARG A 282 -9.40 17.21 -12.48
C ARG A 282 -10.51 17.86 -11.67
N GLN A 283 -11.07 17.10 -10.75
CA GLN A 283 -12.10 17.59 -9.86
C GLN A 283 -11.92 16.95 -8.49
N LEU A 284 -12.20 17.70 -7.44
CA LEU A 284 -12.27 17.16 -6.10
C LEU A 284 -13.49 17.73 -5.35
N LEU A 285 -14.01 16.91 -4.47
CA LEU A 285 -14.99 17.28 -3.44
C LEU A 285 -14.36 16.94 -2.09
N ASN A 286 -14.34 17.89 -1.19
CA ASN A 286 -13.88 17.70 0.18
C ASN A 286 -14.97 18.10 1.17
N PHE A 287 -15.21 17.23 2.13
CA PHE A 287 -16.03 17.45 3.31
C PHE A 287 -15.12 17.43 4.52
N SER A 288 -15.15 18.44 5.33
CA SER A 288 -14.35 18.50 6.54
C SER A 288 -15.11 19.10 7.70
N TRP A 289 -14.77 18.65 8.89
CA TRP A 289 -15.32 19.13 10.13
C TRP A 289 -14.17 19.51 11.07
N HIS A 290 -14.04 20.79 11.35
CA HIS A 290 -12.98 21.34 12.19
C HIS A 290 -13.54 21.72 13.56
N ASN A 291 -13.12 20.98 14.59
CA ASN A 291 -13.53 21.23 15.96
C ASN A 291 -12.34 21.74 16.77
N VAL A 292 -12.55 22.79 17.49
CA VAL A 292 -11.57 23.40 18.40
C VAL A 292 -12.16 23.58 19.78
N PHE A 293 -11.44 23.04 20.75
CA PHE A 293 -11.73 23.15 22.18
C PHE A 293 -10.58 23.91 22.86
N ARG A 294 -10.89 24.83 23.73
CA ARG A 294 -9.91 25.63 24.49
C ARG A 294 -10.30 25.71 25.95
N ASP A 295 -9.32 25.47 26.82
CA ASP A 295 -9.51 25.81 28.24
C ASP A 295 -9.66 27.32 28.37
N LYS A 296 -10.45 27.79 29.36
CA LYS A 296 -10.81 29.18 29.54
C LYS A 296 -10.41 29.63 30.94
N ASP A 297 -9.80 30.79 30.98
CA ASP A 297 -9.57 31.53 32.24
C ASP A 297 -10.50 32.78 32.23
N PRO A 298 -11.34 32.97 33.28
CA PRO A 298 -12.21 34.11 33.37
C PRO A 298 -11.50 35.48 33.32
N ASN A 299 -10.22 35.50 33.68
CA ASN A 299 -9.38 36.70 33.71
C ASN A 299 -8.66 36.98 32.39
N ILE A 300 -8.75 36.09 31.43
CA ILE A 300 -8.05 36.18 30.15
C ILE A 300 -9.08 36.11 29.01
N ILE A 301 -9.03 37.11 28.12
CA ILE A 301 -9.86 37.09 26.91
C ILE A 301 -9.33 35.96 26.01
N THR A 302 -10.10 34.89 25.91
CA THR A 302 -9.77 33.74 25.02
C THR A 302 -10.76 33.66 23.88
N ASN A 303 -10.27 33.21 22.72
CA ASN A 303 -11.18 32.88 21.62
C ASN A 303 -12.10 31.73 22.02
N PRO A 304 -13.38 31.76 21.62
CA PRO A 304 -14.31 30.68 21.94
C PRO A 304 -13.94 29.36 21.27
N ASP A 305 -14.47 28.27 21.81
CA ASP A 305 -14.55 27.01 21.07
C ASP A 305 -15.39 27.21 19.82
N TYR A 306 -15.08 26.51 18.77
CA TYR A 306 -15.87 26.57 17.55
C TYR A 306 -15.87 25.23 16.82
N SER A 307 -16.92 25.05 16.03
CA SER A 307 -17.10 23.89 15.15
C SER A 307 -17.50 24.41 13.77
N ILE A 308 -16.72 24.04 12.75
CA ILE A 308 -16.94 24.47 11.37
C ILE A 308 -17.07 23.21 10.50
N LEU A 309 -18.22 23.10 9.83
CA LEU A 309 -18.41 22.19 8.71
C LEU A 309 -18.04 22.92 7.41
N SER A 310 -17.17 22.33 6.61
CA SER A 310 -16.74 22.92 5.34
C SER A 310 -16.98 21.92 4.20
N PHE A 311 -17.50 22.42 3.11
CA PHE A 311 -17.63 21.74 1.84
C PHE A 311 -16.86 22.49 0.77
N LEU A 312 -15.84 21.88 0.19
CA LEU A 312 -15.03 22.43 -0.88
C LEU A 312 -15.24 21.63 -2.17
N HIS A 313 -15.62 22.31 -3.24
CA HIS A 313 -15.54 21.83 -4.61
C HIS A 313 -14.42 22.55 -5.34
N ARG A 314 -13.57 21.81 -6.05
CA ARG A 314 -12.56 22.36 -6.95
C ARG A 314 -12.61 21.65 -8.28
N TYR A 315 -12.60 22.42 -9.35
CA TYR A 315 -12.47 21.93 -10.72
C TYR A 315 -11.26 22.61 -11.38
N GLU A 316 -10.48 21.83 -12.09
CA GLU A 316 -9.29 22.27 -12.82
C GLU A 316 -9.30 21.66 -14.21
N ASN A 317 -9.01 22.49 -15.20
CA ASN A 317 -8.74 22.07 -16.57
C ASN A 317 -7.64 22.98 -17.13
N ALA A 318 -6.39 22.50 -17.05
CA ALA A 318 -5.21 23.27 -17.40
C ALA A 318 -4.41 22.56 -18.49
N ASP A 319 -4.17 23.22 -19.60
CA ASP A 319 -3.22 22.81 -20.63
C ASP A 319 -2.05 23.82 -20.72
N ALA A 320 -1.19 23.66 -21.70
CA ALA A 320 -0.02 24.53 -21.88
C ALA A 320 -0.37 25.99 -22.25
N VAL A 321 -1.57 26.25 -22.71
CA VAL A 321 -2.03 27.55 -23.24
C VAL A 321 -3.17 28.13 -22.42
N ASN A 322 -4.12 27.26 -22.01
CA ASN A 322 -5.34 27.66 -21.33
C ASN A 322 -5.43 27.05 -19.93
N VAL A 323 -5.68 27.88 -18.94
CA VAL A 323 -5.91 27.44 -17.58
C VAL A 323 -7.29 27.90 -17.14
N PHE A 324 -8.15 26.93 -16.78
CA PHE A 324 -9.44 27.20 -16.19
C PHE A 324 -9.54 26.49 -14.85
N ASN A 325 -9.60 27.29 -13.78
CA ASN A 325 -9.76 26.79 -12.41
C ASN A 325 -10.98 27.46 -11.77
N THR A 326 -11.76 26.68 -11.07
CA THR A 326 -12.85 27.19 -10.23
C THR A 326 -12.87 26.44 -8.90
N SER A 327 -13.17 27.17 -7.83
CA SER A 327 -13.39 26.58 -6.53
C SER A 327 -14.58 27.25 -5.85
N SER A 328 -15.38 26.45 -5.14
CA SER A 328 -16.47 26.92 -4.30
C SER A 328 -16.27 26.33 -2.91
N ASN A 329 -16.29 27.17 -1.90
CA ASN A 329 -16.22 26.78 -0.50
C ASN A 329 -17.47 27.24 0.23
N LEU A 330 -18.13 26.32 0.92
CA LEU A 330 -19.25 26.59 1.81
C LEU A 330 -18.83 26.19 3.22
N GLU A 331 -18.94 27.13 4.15
CA GLU A 331 -18.66 26.89 5.56
C GLU A 331 -19.89 27.22 6.40
N VAL A 332 -20.14 26.34 7.36
CA VAL A 332 -21.21 26.49 8.34
C VAL A 332 -20.62 26.34 9.73
N SER A 333 -20.80 27.32 10.57
CA SER A 333 -20.33 27.35 11.95
C SER A 333 -21.50 27.49 12.92
N ASP A 334 -21.33 26.98 14.12
CA ASP A 334 -22.28 27.12 15.23
C ASP A 334 -22.23 28.52 15.90
N LYS A 335 -21.21 29.33 15.56
CA LYS A 335 -20.91 30.59 16.26
C LYS A 335 -20.72 31.82 15.36
N PHE A 336 -21.04 31.70 14.06
CA PHE A 336 -20.94 32.81 13.10
C PHE A 336 -22.22 32.96 12.31
#